data_2fbcfac782b88db07c504f327245a371
#
_entry.id   2fbcfac782b88db07c504f327245a371
#
_cell.length_a   1.000
_cell.length_b   1.000
_cell.length_c   1.000
_cell.angle_alpha   90.00
_cell.angle_beta   90.00
_cell.angle_gamma   90.00
#
_symmetry.space_group_name_H-M   'P 1'
#
loop_
_entity.id
_entity.type
_entity.pdbx_description
1 polymer ?
#
loop_
_entity_poly.entity_id
_entity_poly.type
_entity_poly.pdbx_seq_one_letter_code
_entity_poly.pdbx_strand_id
1 'polypeptide(L)'
;MTKTILPTFLLALGLLWLLPAGSARAYCDERPPQVEESPVGIDSVDLGLMQGPLPGLLRVSCQDGSPNPGHIVNTGVTKGIVKILQGADRTCDPRIDLRYRIDCLRLYYLKVAANLPDSGDYLPIKKAMLDAADKLDAIVTKYEDESAPALRLREGHKPMAKRLPPVRAVKEGFAEVAAAEAADVVKEAELVIIRSGGDPARRTQAYTDVAAAVEDNLVILRSA
;
A
#
# COMPACT_ATOMS: atom_id res chain seq x y z
N MET A 1 18.08 -62.27 16.89
CA MET A 1 19.01 -61.79 17.95
C MET A 1 18.53 -60.41 18.38
N THR A 2 17.93 -60.39 19.52
CA THR A 2 17.36 -59.30 20.28
C THR A 2 18.42 -58.34 20.77
N LYS A 3 18.21 -57.02 20.69
CA LYS A 3 18.71 -56.05 21.68
C LYS A 3 17.82 -54.81 21.74
N THR A 4 16.95 -54.87 22.72
CA THR A 4 16.21 -53.79 23.36
C THR A 4 17.17 -52.90 24.16
N ILE A 5 17.12 -51.61 24.04
CA ILE A 5 17.57 -50.65 25.05
C ILE A 5 16.62 -49.46 25.07
N LEU A 6 15.73 -49.39 26.07
CA LEU A 6 15.21 -48.25 26.78
C LEU A 6 16.05 -48.19 28.11
N PRO A 7 16.05 -47.13 28.91
CA PRO A 7 15.36 -45.84 28.97
C PRO A 7 16.26 -44.68 29.34
N THR A 8 15.81 -43.47 29.38
CA THR A 8 15.94 -42.65 30.62
C THR A 8 15.03 -41.41 30.57
N PHE A 9 14.10 -41.42 31.49
CA PHE A 9 13.36 -40.27 31.98
C PHE A 9 14.32 -39.21 32.52
N LEU A 10 14.14 -37.94 32.16
CA LEU A 10 14.55 -36.82 32.99
C LEU A 10 13.41 -35.78 32.98
N LEU A 11 12.70 -35.81 34.08
CA LEU A 11 11.87 -34.73 34.61
C LEU A 11 12.75 -33.50 34.85
N ALA A 12 12.41 -32.40 34.23
CA ALA A 12 12.90 -31.08 34.67
C ALA A 12 11.71 -30.14 34.82
N LEU A 13 11.49 -29.86 36.07
CA LEU A 13 10.55 -28.93 36.71
C LEU A 13 10.44 -27.59 36.01
N GLY A 14 9.24 -27.08 36.13
CA GLY A 14 8.70 -25.79 35.82
C GLY A 14 9.53 -24.58 36.27
N LEU A 15 9.43 -23.57 35.42
CA LEU A 15 9.48 -22.17 35.85
C LEU A 15 8.36 -21.44 35.11
N LEU A 16 7.29 -21.25 35.86
CA LEU A 16 6.21 -20.36 35.58
C LEU A 16 6.77 -18.92 35.58
N TRP A 17 7.06 -18.35 34.42
CA TRP A 17 7.33 -16.92 34.31
C TRP A 17 5.98 -16.20 34.22
N LEU A 18 5.54 -15.68 35.34
CA LEU A 18 4.55 -14.61 35.39
C LEU A 18 5.16 -13.38 34.72
N LEU A 19 4.78 -13.12 33.47
CA LEU A 19 5.00 -11.82 32.87
C LEU A 19 3.88 -10.87 33.34
N PRO A 20 4.23 -9.69 33.86
CA PRO A 20 3.23 -8.70 34.20
C PRO A 20 2.55 -8.24 32.92
N ALA A 21 1.21 -8.18 32.95
CA ALA A 21 0.40 -7.53 31.94
C ALA A 21 0.79 -6.04 31.88
N GLY A 22 1.71 -5.72 30.98
CA GLY A 22 2.07 -4.35 30.65
C GLY A 22 0.88 -3.71 29.95
N SER A 23 0.21 -2.81 30.65
CA SER A 23 -0.80 -1.92 30.11
C SER A 23 -0.22 -1.20 28.89
N ALA A 24 -0.76 -1.47 27.72
CA ALA A 24 -0.49 -0.67 26.53
C ALA A 24 -1.06 0.75 26.79
N ARG A 25 -0.22 1.62 27.33
CA ARG A 25 -0.52 3.04 27.38
C ARG A 25 -0.45 3.58 25.96
N ALA A 26 -1.57 4.07 25.49
CA ALA A 26 -1.65 4.82 24.26
C ALA A 26 -0.66 5.99 24.30
N TYR A 27 0.27 5.98 23.34
CA TYR A 27 1.27 7.03 23.20
C TYR A 27 0.64 8.23 22.47
N CYS A 28 0.05 9.10 23.24
CA CYS A 28 -0.32 10.45 22.83
C CYS A 28 0.09 11.39 23.96
N ASP A 29 1.39 11.45 24.24
CA ASP A 29 1.92 12.46 25.13
C ASP A 29 3.20 13.02 24.50
N GLU A 30 3.07 14.20 23.94
CA GLU A 30 4.04 15.29 24.01
C GLU A 30 3.54 16.47 23.18
N ARG A 31 3.05 17.47 23.87
CA ARG A 31 2.71 18.77 23.30
C ARG A 31 4.01 19.46 22.87
N PRO A 32 4.22 19.77 21.57
CA PRO A 32 5.34 20.62 21.20
C PRO A 32 5.16 22.02 21.80
N PRO A 33 6.26 22.69 22.18
CA PRO A 33 6.20 24.01 22.80
C PRO A 33 5.51 25.01 21.86
N GLN A 34 4.65 25.82 22.42
CA GLN A 34 3.99 26.94 21.77
C GLN A 34 5.07 27.93 21.31
N VAL A 35 5.24 28.07 20.00
CA VAL A 35 6.02 29.17 19.43
C VAL A 35 5.05 30.34 19.32
N GLU A 36 5.34 31.40 20.08
CA GLU A 36 4.63 32.69 20.00
C GLU A 36 4.75 33.24 18.57
N GLU A 37 3.60 33.54 17.98
CA GLU A 37 3.52 34.29 16.73
C GLU A 37 4.03 35.72 16.92
N SER A 38 5.12 36.04 16.26
CA SER A 38 5.44 37.44 15.97
C SER A 38 5.05 37.77 14.54
N PRO A 39 4.33 38.89 14.31
CA PRO A 39 3.89 39.24 12.98
C PRO A 39 4.96 40.04 12.26
N VAL A 40 5.58 39.45 11.25
CA VAL A 40 6.31 40.23 10.23
C VAL A 40 5.98 39.67 8.86
N GLY A 41 5.20 40.45 8.11
CA GLY A 41 5.02 40.23 6.69
C GLY A 41 6.31 40.46 5.92
N ILE A 42 6.49 39.71 4.85
CA ILE A 42 7.18 40.12 3.62
C ILE A 42 6.83 39.08 2.53
N ASP A 43 6.45 39.63 1.38
CA ASP A 43 6.25 38.94 0.11
C ASP A 43 7.44 38.07 -0.28
N SER A 44 7.21 36.83 -0.68
CA SER A 44 8.17 36.10 -1.52
C SER A 44 7.50 35.02 -2.32
N VAL A 45 7.44 35.30 -3.57
CA VAL A 45 7.56 34.48 -4.78
C VAL A 45 7.44 32.96 -4.58
N ASP A 46 6.34 32.49 -5.08
CA ASP A 46 5.90 31.14 -5.32
C ASP A 46 6.90 30.37 -6.18
N LEU A 47 7.51 29.34 -5.63
CA LEU A 47 8.13 28.24 -6.35
C LEU A 47 7.41 26.96 -5.94
N GLY A 48 6.31 26.69 -6.68
CA GLY A 48 5.40 25.61 -6.45
C GLY A 48 6.01 24.22 -6.52
N LEU A 49 6.28 23.64 -5.37
CA LEU A 49 6.31 22.20 -5.15
C LEU A 49 5.02 21.85 -4.40
N MET A 50 3.95 21.68 -5.16
CA MET A 50 2.68 21.19 -4.61
C MET A 50 2.78 19.73 -4.24
N GLN A 51 3.29 19.45 -3.07
CA GLN A 51 2.96 18.26 -2.29
C GLN A 51 1.76 18.58 -1.40
N GLY A 52 0.61 18.79 -2.01
CA GLY A 52 -0.65 18.89 -1.27
C GLY A 52 -1.23 17.52 -1.00
N PRO A 53 -1.67 17.22 0.23
CA PRO A 53 -2.47 16.03 0.50
C PRO A 53 -3.75 16.06 -0.32
N LEU A 54 -4.19 14.89 -0.82
CA LEU A 54 -5.43 14.76 -1.58
C LEU A 54 -6.60 15.39 -0.81
N PRO A 55 -7.46 16.20 -1.46
CA PRO A 55 -8.66 16.72 -0.83
C PRO A 55 -9.59 15.55 -0.51
N GLY A 56 -9.82 15.32 0.77
CA GLY A 56 -10.68 14.26 1.29
C GLY A 56 -10.04 13.32 2.31
N LEU A 57 -8.73 13.35 2.51
CA LEU A 57 -8.11 12.75 3.68
C LEU A 57 -8.05 13.82 4.77
N LEU A 58 -9.07 13.84 5.62
CA LEU A 58 -9.13 14.69 6.78
C LEU A 58 -7.90 14.45 7.67
N ARG A 59 -7.00 15.43 7.74
CA ARG A 59 -6.11 15.55 8.89
C ARG A 59 -7.00 15.79 10.12
N VAL A 60 -7.29 14.74 10.84
CA VAL A 60 -7.93 14.90 12.12
C VAL A 60 -6.82 15.10 13.14
N SER A 61 -6.78 16.30 13.65
CA SER A 61 -6.00 16.70 14.81
C SER A 61 -6.45 15.89 16.02
N CYS A 62 -5.53 15.34 16.81
CA CYS A 62 -5.84 14.74 18.10
C CYS A 62 -6.32 15.86 19.05
N GLN A 63 -7.62 16.15 19.05
CA GLN A 63 -8.27 16.87 20.14
C GLN A 63 -8.98 15.82 20.99
N ASP A 64 -8.73 15.85 22.29
CA ASP A 64 -9.45 15.08 23.31
C ASP A 64 -9.07 13.61 23.55
N GLY A 65 -7.78 13.23 23.39
CA GLY A 65 -7.31 11.88 23.78
C GLY A 65 -7.92 10.74 22.93
N SER A 66 -8.62 11.07 21.87
CA SER A 66 -9.14 10.11 20.92
C SER A 66 -8.02 9.61 20.01
N PRO A 67 -7.90 8.30 19.74
CA PRO A 67 -6.90 7.79 18.81
C PRO A 67 -7.05 8.48 17.47
N ASN A 68 -5.91 8.92 16.88
CA ASN A 68 -5.89 9.55 15.57
C ASN A 68 -6.68 8.68 14.57
N PRO A 69 -7.77 9.18 13.98
CA PRO A 69 -8.63 8.37 13.11
C PRO A 69 -7.92 7.79 11.89
N GLY A 70 -6.73 8.29 11.53
CA GLY A 70 -5.86 7.67 10.54
C GLY A 70 -5.21 6.37 11.01
N HIS A 71 -5.14 6.11 12.32
CA HIS A 71 -4.55 4.91 12.90
C HIS A 71 -5.56 3.77 13.11
N ILE A 72 -6.84 4.06 13.09
CA ILE A 72 -7.92 3.08 13.22
C ILE A 72 -8.65 2.98 11.88
N VAL A 73 -9.07 1.76 11.54
CA VAL A 73 -9.89 1.53 10.36
C VAL A 73 -11.13 2.42 10.36
N ASN A 74 -11.29 3.21 9.30
CA ASN A 74 -12.48 4.01 9.06
C ASN A 74 -12.91 3.95 7.58
N THR A 75 -14.21 4.08 7.36
CA THR A 75 -14.83 3.96 6.03
C THR A 75 -14.30 4.99 5.01
N GLY A 76 -13.94 6.19 5.46
CA GLY A 76 -13.44 7.26 4.58
C GLY A 76 -12.08 6.90 3.99
N VAL A 77 -11.14 6.43 4.81
CA VAL A 77 -9.82 5.99 4.38
C VAL A 77 -9.93 4.76 3.48
N THR A 78 -10.72 3.74 3.89
CA THR A 78 -10.95 2.53 3.07
C THR A 78 -11.50 2.88 1.68
N LYS A 79 -12.55 3.71 1.61
CA LYS A 79 -13.08 4.20 0.32
C LYS A 79 -12.05 4.98 -0.49
N GLY A 80 -11.17 5.74 0.16
CA GLY A 80 -10.07 6.45 -0.48
C GLY A 80 -9.09 5.49 -1.16
N ILE A 81 -8.69 4.42 -0.47
CA ILE A 81 -7.81 3.37 -1.02
C ILE A 81 -8.48 2.69 -2.23
N VAL A 82 -9.70 2.20 -2.06
CA VAL A 82 -10.48 1.55 -3.13
C VAL A 82 -10.59 2.48 -4.35
N LYS A 83 -10.86 3.77 -4.14
CA LYS A 83 -10.94 4.75 -5.25
C LYS A 83 -9.61 4.92 -5.99
N ILE A 84 -8.47 4.85 -5.30
CA ILE A 84 -7.15 4.90 -5.93
C ILE A 84 -6.94 3.65 -6.79
N LEU A 85 -7.24 2.44 -6.27
CA LEU A 85 -7.12 1.17 -6.98
C LEU A 85 -8.01 1.14 -8.22
N GLN A 86 -9.28 1.53 -8.10
CA GLN A 86 -10.18 1.72 -9.24
C GLN A 86 -9.69 2.79 -10.23
N GLY A 87 -8.85 3.71 -9.79
CA GLY A 87 -8.14 4.67 -10.64
C GLY A 87 -7.14 3.98 -11.54
N ALA A 88 -6.49 2.90 -11.07
CA ALA A 88 -5.61 2.08 -11.88
C ALA A 88 -6.37 1.44 -13.05
N ASP A 89 -7.51 0.81 -12.80
CA ASP A 89 -8.34 0.18 -13.83
C ASP A 89 -8.72 1.15 -14.95
N ARG A 90 -8.97 2.41 -14.60
CA ARG A 90 -9.35 3.45 -15.57
C ARG A 90 -8.17 4.08 -16.31
N THR A 91 -6.96 3.93 -15.82
CA THR A 91 -5.78 4.60 -16.37
C THR A 91 -4.85 3.63 -17.08
N CYS A 92 -4.66 2.44 -16.48
CA CYS A 92 -3.78 1.39 -16.98
C CYS A 92 -4.54 0.35 -17.83
N ASP A 93 -5.70 0.72 -18.34
CA ASP A 93 -6.64 -0.13 -19.07
C ASP A 93 -6.15 -0.55 -20.47
N PRO A 94 -6.89 -1.40 -21.20
CA PRO A 94 -6.51 -1.87 -22.54
C PRO A 94 -6.32 -0.79 -23.63
N ARG A 95 -6.62 0.48 -23.35
CA ARG A 95 -6.30 1.59 -24.26
C ARG A 95 -4.80 1.85 -24.36
N ILE A 96 -4.03 1.39 -23.41
CA ILE A 96 -2.56 1.43 -23.49
C ILE A 96 -2.03 0.03 -23.79
N ASP A 97 -0.89 0.00 -24.46
CA ASP A 97 -0.20 -1.25 -24.78
C ASP A 97 0.15 -2.04 -23.50
N LEU A 98 -0.02 -3.36 -23.55
CA LEU A 98 0.27 -4.28 -22.43
C LEU A 98 1.66 -4.06 -21.83
N ARG A 99 2.64 -3.70 -22.66
CA ARG A 99 4.03 -3.42 -22.25
C ARG A 99 4.16 -2.37 -21.15
N TYR A 100 3.22 -1.42 -21.06
CA TYR A 100 3.26 -0.32 -20.10
C TYR A 100 2.37 -0.57 -18.87
N ARG A 101 1.46 -1.54 -18.93
CA ARG A 101 0.43 -1.70 -17.87
C ARG A 101 1.01 -2.12 -16.53
N ILE A 102 2.09 -2.90 -16.51
CA ILE A 102 2.74 -3.37 -15.28
C ILE A 102 3.31 -2.19 -14.48
N ASP A 103 4.11 -1.33 -15.14
CA ASP A 103 4.69 -0.16 -14.49
C ASP A 103 3.64 0.90 -14.13
N CYS A 104 2.58 1.02 -14.95
CA CYS A 104 1.44 1.84 -14.63
C CYS A 104 0.75 1.38 -13.34
N LEU A 105 0.47 0.08 -13.18
CA LEU A 105 -0.12 -0.50 -11.98
C LEU A 105 0.78 -0.30 -10.75
N ARG A 106 2.08 -0.51 -10.89
CA ARG A 106 3.08 -0.25 -9.85
C ARG A 106 2.96 1.17 -9.29
N LEU A 107 2.82 2.17 -10.15
CA LEU A 107 2.67 3.56 -9.73
C LEU A 107 1.41 3.79 -8.88
N TYR A 108 0.32 3.08 -9.15
CA TYR A 108 -0.88 3.15 -8.33
C TYR A 108 -0.72 2.48 -6.97
N TYR A 109 0.01 1.37 -6.88
CA TYR A 109 0.32 0.72 -5.60
C TYR A 109 1.20 1.61 -4.74
N LEU A 110 2.23 2.26 -5.31
CA LEU A 110 3.01 3.28 -4.62
C LEU A 110 2.14 4.46 -4.17
N LYS A 111 1.17 4.87 -4.98
CA LYS A 111 0.23 5.93 -4.63
C LYS A 111 -0.65 5.54 -3.45
N VAL A 112 -1.15 4.30 -3.38
CA VAL A 112 -1.88 3.79 -2.20
C VAL A 112 -0.98 3.86 -0.97
N ALA A 113 0.23 3.30 -1.05
CA ALA A 113 1.16 3.28 0.06
C ALA A 113 1.53 4.68 0.56
N ALA A 114 1.74 5.64 -0.34
CA ALA A 114 2.06 7.03 0.01
C ALA A 114 0.92 7.77 0.73
N ASN A 115 -0.32 7.30 0.58
CA ASN A 115 -1.50 7.89 1.22
C ASN A 115 -1.88 7.18 2.53
N LEU A 116 -1.15 6.15 2.95
CA LEU A 116 -1.40 5.41 4.18
C LEU A 116 -0.39 5.78 5.26
N PRO A 117 -0.81 5.79 6.54
CA PRO A 117 0.07 6.08 7.67
C PRO A 117 1.12 4.98 7.87
N ASP A 118 2.22 5.33 8.55
CA ASP A 118 3.30 4.40 8.88
C ASP A 118 3.03 3.58 10.15
N SER A 119 1.83 3.67 10.70
CA SER A 119 1.42 2.98 11.94
C SER A 119 -0.09 2.72 11.95
N GLY A 120 -0.55 1.91 12.91
CA GLY A 120 -1.97 1.60 13.10
C GLY A 120 -2.49 0.53 12.14
N ASP A 121 -3.82 0.49 12.04
CA ASP A 121 -4.54 -0.61 11.37
C ASP A 121 -4.33 -0.69 9.85
N TYR A 122 -3.86 0.37 9.20
CA TYR A 122 -3.58 0.35 7.76
C TYR A 122 -2.14 -0.01 7.41
N LEU A 123 -1.25 -0.15 8.40
CA LEU A 123 0.15 -0.50 8.16
C LEU A 123 0.36 -1.83 7.39
N PRO A 124 -0.40 -2.91 7.67
CA PRO A 124 -0.29 -4.14 6.88
C PRO A 124 -0.65 -3.93 5.40
N ILE A 125 -1.70 -3.15 5.11
CA ILE A 125 -2.08 -2.80 3.72
C ILE A 125 -0.96 -2.00 3.05
N LYS A 126 -0.42 -0.98 3.74
CA LYS A 126 0.72 -0.19 3.23
C LYS A 126 1.90 -1.08 2.88
N LYS A 127 2.28 -2.00 3.78
CA LYS A 127 3.39 -2.94 3.54
C LYS A 127 3.13 -3.86 2.35
N ALA A 128 1.91 -4.40 2.23
CA ALA A 128 1.53 -5.23 1.09
C ALA A 128 1.60 -4.48 -0.24
N MET A 129 1.18 -3.20 -0.25
CA MET A 129 1.26 -2.36 -1.45
C MET A 129 2.70 -2.01 -1.84
N LEU A 130 3.58 -1.75 -0.87
CA LEU A 130 5.00 -1.51 -1.14
C LEU A 130 5.70 -2.77 -1.66
N ASP A 131 5.50 -3.92 -1.01
CA ASP A 131 6.07 -5.19 -1.44
C ASP A 131 5.61 -5.57 -2.86
N ALA A 132 4.32 -5.41 -3.16
CA ALA A 132 3.80 -5.62 -4.50
C ALA A 132 4.40 -4.63 -5.51
N ALA A 133 4.54 -3.36 -5.17
CA ALA A 133 5.16 -2.37 -6.04
C ALA A 133 6.63 -2.70 -6.33
N ASP A 134 7.39 -3.15 -5.33
CA ASP A 134 8.79 -3.55 -5.48
C ASP A 134 8.93 -4.79 -6.36
N LYS A 135 8.04 -5.78 -6.20
CA LYS A 135 8.00 -6.98 -7.06
C LYS A 135 7.64 -6.63 -8.52
N LEU A 136 6.66 -5.74 -8.72
CA LEU A 136 6.31 -5.25 -10.06
C LEU A 136 7.47 -4.46 -10.69
N ASP A 137 8.21 -3.67 -9.89
CA ASP A 137 9.41 -2.98 -10.36
C ASP A 137 10.49 -3.94 -10.82
N ALA A 138 10.72 -5.01 -10.07
CA ALA A 138 11.68 -6.07 -10.43
C ALA A 138 11.29 -6.75 -11.75
N ILE A 139 10.00 -7.02 -11.98
CA ILE A 139 9.51 -7.58 -13.25
C ILE A 139 9.75 -6.61 -14.40
N VAL A 140 9.37 -5.34 -14.22
CA VAL A 140 9.60 -4.32 -15.26
C VAL A 140 11.09 -4.20 -15.57
N THR A 141 11.95 -4.11 -14.56
CA THR A 141 13.41 -4.01 -14.73
C THR A 141 14.00 -5.25 -15.44
N LYS A 142 13.52 -6.45 -15.11
CA LYS A 142 13.95 -7.71 -15.73
C LYS A 142 13.70 -7.75 -17.24
N TYR A 143 12.58 -7.16 -17.67
CA TYR A 143 12.13 -7.20 -19.06
C TYR A 143 12.17 -5.85 -19.76
N GLU A 144 12.77 -4.81 -19.17
CA GLU A 144 12.74 -3.43 -19.63
C GLU A 144 13.16 -3.28 -21.10
N ASP A 145 12.39 -2.52 -21.85
CA ASP A 145 12.74 -2.09 -23.20
C ASP A 145 13.27 -0.64 -23.16
N GLU A 146 14.59 -0.53 -23.02
CA GLU A 146 15.26 0.79 -22.98
C GLU A 146 15.12 1.57 -24.29
N SER A 147 14.76 0.92 -25.39
CA SER A 147 14.54 1.56 -26.68
C SER A 147 13.15 2.18 -26.83
N ALA A 148 12.19 1.72 -26.01
CA ALA A 148 10.84 2.23 -26.03
C ALA A 148 10.72 3.58 -25.29
N PRO A 149 10.01 4.56 -25.87
CA PRO A 149 9.78 5.83 -25.20
C PRO A 149 8.93 5.63 -23.94
N ALA A 150 9.30 6.29 -22.85
CA ALA A 150 8.48 6.27 -21.64
C ALA A 150 7.12 6.92 -21.90
N LEU A 151 6.05 6.21 -21.53
CA LEU A 151 4.68 6.65 -21.77
C LEU A 151 4.26 7.70 -20.72
N ARG A 152 3.66 8.80 -21.18
CA ARG A 152 3.17 9.89 -20.33
C ARG A 152 1.66 9.85 -20.22
N LEU A 153 1.17 9.37 -19.09
CA LEU A 153 -0.26 9.20 -18.82
C LEU A 153 -0.82 10.31 -17.93
N ARG A 154 -2.13 10.51 -18.03
CA ARG A 154 -2.95 11.28 -17.09
C ARG A 154 -4.00 10.38 -16.47
N GLU A 155 -4.34 10.63 -15.20
CA GLU A 155 -5.31 9.83 -14.47
C GLU A 155 -6.66 9.76 -15.22
N GLY A 156 -7.13 8.54 -15.47
CA GLY A 156 -8.35 8.25 -16.21
C GLY A 156 -8.38 8.84 -17.62
N HIS A 157 -7.20 9.10 -18.23
CA HIS A 157 -7.03 9.70 -19.57
C HIS A 157 -7.70 11.07 -19.73
N LYS A 158 -7.98 11.78 -18.65
CA LYS A 158 -8.64 13.09 -18.68
C LYS A 158 -7.63 14.22 -18.92
N PRO A 159 -7.88 15.17 -19.84
CA PRO A 159 -6.92 16.23 -20.21
C PRO A 159 -6.44 17.10 -19.05
N MET A 160 -7.32 17.37 -18.08
CA MET A 160 -7.03 18.23 -16.92
C MET A 160 -6.61 17.45 -15.66
N ALA A 161 -6.57 16.10 -15.72
CA ALA A 161 -6.21 15.28 -14.58
C ALA A 161 -4.69 15.30 -14.33
N LYS A 162 -4.29 14.92 -13.12
CA LYS A 162 -2.90 14.81 -12.70
C LYS A 162 -2.13 13.90 -13.65
N ARG A 163 -0.90 14.28 -13.98
CA ARG A 163 0.03 13.43 -14.74
C ARG A 163 0.64 12.38 -13.83
N LEU A 164 0.77 11.17 -14.34
CA LEU A 164 1.59 10.14 -13.69
C LEU A 164 3.07 10.40 -13.98
N PRO A 165 3.99 9.86 -13.15
CA PRO A 165 5.38 9.69 -13.54
C PRO A 165 5.49 8.97 -14.90
N PRO A 166 6.60 9.13 -15.63
CA PRO A 166 6.83 8.39 -16.86
C PRO A 166 6.74 6.88 -16.61
N VAL A 167 6.00 6.17 -17.45
CA VAL A 167 5.75 4.74 -17.36
C VAL A 167 6.70 4.01 -18.30
N ARG A 168 7.43 3.04 -17.77
CA ARG A 168 8.41 2.23 -18.51
C ARG A 168 7.71 1.10 -19.26
N ALA A 169 8.31 0.67 -20.36
CA ALA A 169 7.85 -0.45 -21.16
C ALA A 169 8.67 -1.72 -20.88
N VAL A 170 8.03 -2.87 -20.89
CA VAL A 170 8.70 -4.15 -21.09
C VAL A 170 8.81 -4.47 -22.59
N LYS A 171 9.80 -5.28 -22.98
CA LYS A 171 9.98 -5.72 -24.37
C LYS A 171 8.75 -6.45 -24.88
N GLU A 172 8.33 -6.16 -26.12
CA GLU A 172 7.11 -6.69 -26.71
C GLU A 172 7.03 -8.22 -26.65
N GLY A 173 8.11 -8.92 -27.00
CA GLY A 173 8.16 -10.39 -26.94
C GLY A 173 8.06 -11.01 -25.54
N PHE A 174 8.12 -10.20 -24.48
CA PHE A 174 8.02 -10.65 -23.09
C PHE A 174 6.77 -10.08 -22.39
N ALA A 175 5.94 -9.26 -23.05
CA ALA A 175 4.85 -8.57 -22.45
C ALA A 175 3.85 -9.52 -21.76
N GLU A 176 3.47 -10.62 -22.41
CA GLU A 176 2.54 -11.60 -21.85
C GLU A 176 3.13 -12.38 -20.68
N VAL A 177 4.41 -12.78 -20.78
CA VAL A 177 5.11 -13.49 -19.68
C VAL A 177 5.27 -12.57 -18.47
N ALA A 178 5.67 -11.33 -18.68
CA ALA A 178 5.78 -10.33 -17.62
C ALA A 178 4.42 -10.02 -16.98
N ALA A 179 3.36 -9.93 -17.78
CA ALA A 179 1.99 -9.72 -17.28
C ALA A 179 1.49 -10.92 -16.46
N ALA A 180 1.83 -12.14 -16.83
CA ALA A 180 1.50 -13.33 -16.04
C ALA A 180 2.25 -13.33 -14.69
N GLU A 181 3.56 -13.03 -14.67
CA GLU A 181 4.34 -12.87 -13.44
C GLU A 181 3.73 -11.75 -12.55
N ALA A 182 3.35 -10.63 -13.14
CA ALA A 182 2.72 -9.51 -12.44
C ALA A 182 1.34 -9.89 -11.86
N ALA A 183 0.56 -10.70 -12.56
CA ALA A 183 -0.73 -11.19 -12.05
C ALA A 183 -0.57 -12.05 -10.79
N ASP A 184 0.51 -12.82 -10.69
CA ASP A 184 0.79 -13.60 -9.49
C ASP A 184 1.19 -12.69 -8.31
N VAL A 185 1.91 -11.60 -8.55
CA VAL A 185 2.20 -10.56 -7.54
C VAL A 185 0.90 -9.92 -7.03
N VAL A 186 -0.05 -9.60 -7.91
CA VAL A 186 -1.35 -9.02 -7.52
C VAL A 186 -2.13 -9.99 -6.65
N LYS A 187 -2.21 -11.27 -7.02
CA LYS A 187 -2.87 -12.31 -6.21
C LYS A 187 -2.21 -12.49 -4.84
N GLU A 188 -0.89 -12.47 -4.79
CA GLU A 188 -0.16 -12.55 -3.52
C GLU A 188 -0.49 -11.36 -2.62
N ALA A 189 -0.50 -10.14 -3.16
CA ALA A 189 -0.86 -8.93 -2.42
C ALA A 189 -2.29 -9.00 -1.86
N GLU A 190 -3.27 -9.43 -2.67
CA GLU A 190 -4.64 -9.68 -2.24
C GLU A 190 -4.69 -10.64 -1.04
N LEU A 191 -4.05 -11.81 -1.15
CA LEU A 191 -4.03 -12.82 -0.09
C LEU A 191 -3.36 -12.30 1.19
N VAL A 192 -2.28 -11.54 1.08
CA VAL A 192 -1.59 -10.92 2.23
C VAL A 192 -2.53 -9.94 2.93
N ILE A 193 -3.27 -9.12 2.18
CA ILE A 193 -4.23 -8.16 2.72
C ILE A 193 -5.34 -8.91 3.46
N ILE A 194 -5.99 -9.90 2.84
CA ILE A 194 -7.06 -10.69 3.46
C ILE A 194 -6.59 -11.32 4.77
N ARG A 195 -5.44 -11.99 4.77
CA ARG A 195 -4.88 -12.66 5.96
C ARG A 195 -4.54 -11.68 7.08
N SER A 196 -4.22 -10.45 6.74
CA SER A 196 -3.89 -9.40 7.71
C SER A 196 -5.14 -8.75 8.32
N GLY A 197 -6.32 -9.05 7.81
CA GLY A 197 -7.57 -8.38 8.18
C GLY A 197 -8.09 -8.68 9.58
N GLY A 198 -7.82 -9.82 10.19
CA GLY A 198 -8.18 -10.25 11.54
C GLY A 198 -9.30 -9.47 12.28
N ASP A 199 -9.64 -9.86 13.49
CA ASP A 199 -10.59 -9.10 14.34
C ASP A 199 -10.08 -7.70 14.69
N PRO A 200 -10.97 -6.72 14.86
CA PRO A 200 -12.43 -6.78 14.90
C PRO A 200 -13.11 -6.74 13.51
N ALA A 201 -14.40 -7.13 13.44
CA ALA A 201 -15.18 -7.25 12.20
C ALA A 201 -15.10 -6.03 11.26
N ARG A 202 -15.01 -4.79 11.81
CA ARG A 202 -14.82 -3.56 11.02
C ARG A 202 -13.49 -3.58 10.25
N ARG A 203 -12.43 -4.11 10.84
CA ARG A 203 -11.12 -4.26 10.21
C ARG A 203 -11.21 -5.32 9.12
N THR A 204 -11.81 -6.46 9.41
CA THR A 204 -12.03 -7.54 8.43
C THR A 204 -12.75 -7.00 7.19
N GLN A 205 -13.85 -6.25 7.35
CA GLN A 205 -14.59 -5.68 6.21
C GLN A 205 -13.73 -4.72 5.38
N ALA A 206 -12.99 -3.81 6.03
CA ALA A 206 -12.14 -2.87 5.32
C ALA A 206 -11.03 -3.55 4.52
N TYR A 207 -10.44 -4.60 5.06
CA TYR A 207 -9.43 -5.38 4.37
C TYR A 207 -10.00 -6.19 3.20
N THR A 208 -11.21 -6.75 3.36
CA THR A 208 -11.92 -7.42 2.28
C THR A 208 -12.23 -6.45 1.13
N ASP A 209 -12.70 -5.24 1.44
CA ASP A 209 -13.00 -4.22 0.42
C ASP A 209 -11.73 -3.81 -0.36
N VAL A 210 -10.59 -3.67 0.34
CA VAL A 210 -9.32 -3.33 -0.31
C VAL A 210 -8.80 -4.50 -1.13
N ALA A 211 -8.86 -5.73 -0.60
CA ALA A 211 -8.42 -6.94 -1.29
C ALA A 211 -9.21 -7.15 -2.59
N ALA A 212 -10.53 -6.99 -2.55
CA ALA A 212 -11.38 -7.07 -3.74
C ALA A 212 -10.97 -6.03 -4.80
N ALA A 213 -10.68 -4.80 -4.39
CA ALA A 213 -10.20 -3.77 -5.32
C ALA A 213 -8.80 -4.06 -5.88
N VAL A 214 -7.95 -4.81 -5.17
CA VAL A 214 -6.66 -5.31 -5.68
C VAL A 214 -6.89 -6.43 -6.68
N GLU A 215 -7.78 -7.38 -6.39
CA GLU A 215 -8.16 -8.46 -7.31
C GLU A 215 -8.71 -7.90 -8.63
N ASP A 216 -9.56 -6.87 -8.59
CA ASP A 216 -10.10 -6.20 -9.78
C ASP A 216 -8.97 -5.72 -10.71
N ASN A 217 -7.81 -5.31 -10.19
CA ASN A 217 -6.67 -4.87 -10.99
C ASN A 217 -6.04 -6.00 -11.86
N LEU A 218 -6.39 -7.27 -11.65
CA LEU A 218 -5.98 -8.37 -12.54
C LEU A 218 -6.45 -8.15 -14.00
N VAL A 219 -7.54 -7.41 -14.20
CA VAL A 219 -8.03 -7.10 -15.55
C VAL A 219 -7.04 -6.26 -16.36
N ILE A 220 -6.23 -5.43 -15.69
CA ILE A 220 -5.19 -4.58 -16.31
C ILE A 220 -4.14 -5.45 -17.03
N LEU A 221 -3.81 -6.60 -16.44
CA LEU A 221 -2.72 -7.48 -16.85
C LEU A 221 -3.16 -8.55 -17.87
N ARG A 222 -4.45 -8.59 -18.24
CA ARG A 222 -4.93 -9.52 -19.26
C ARG A 222 -4.64 -8.94 -20.65
N SER A 223 -4.16 -9.79 -21.56
CA SER A 223 -4.15 -9.48 -22.99
C SER A 223 -5.59 -9.28 -23.46
N ALA A 224 -5.80 -8.31 -24.35
CA ALA A 224 -7.10 -8.05 -24.94
C ALA A 224 -7.47 -9.14 -25.95
#